data_a96a5487f5acb1c2779808aad2aacab8
#
_entry.id   a96a5487f5acb1c2779808aad2aacab8
#
_cell.length_a   1.000
_cell.length_b   1.000
_cell.length_c   1.000
_cell.angle_alpha   90.00
_cell.angle_beta   90.00
_cell.angle_gamma   90.00
#
_symmetry.space_group_name_H-M   'P 1'
#
loop_
_entity.id
_entity.type
_entity.pdbx_description
1 polymer ?
#
loop_
_entity_poly.entity_id
_entity_poly.type
_entity_poly.pdbx_seq_one_letter_code
_entity_poly.pdbx_strand_id
1 'polypeptide(L)'
;MSPKLSELITLLKGHRVFIQTHNFPDPDAIASAFGLQVLLERFKIPTTICHHGNVERTATANMVSEFGIKMTEDTELEDMTSDDYIITVDSQKGNANILDLVGNEVACIDHHPTFCPADYKYKDIRIVGSCATLIADYYMSYKLSLIHI
;
A
#
# COMPACT_ATOMS: atom_id res chain seq x y z
N MET A 1 -14.27 8.20 -11.26
CA MET A 1 -13.16 8.06 -10.29
C MET A 1 -13.52 8.78 -9.02
N SER A 2 -13.33 8.19 -7.86
CA SER A 2 -13.61 8.85 -6.59
C SER A 2 -12.64 9.99 -6.33
N PRO A 3 -13.05 11.04 -5.60
CA PRO A 3 -12.14 12.10 -5.20
C PRO A 3 -10.90 11.57 -4.46
N LYS A 4 -11.06 10.55 -3.64
CA LYS A 4 -9.94 9.93 -2.88
C LYS A 4 -8.89 9.33 -3.81
N LEU A 5 -9.31 8.53 -4.79
CA LEU A 5 -8.37 7.93 -5.74
C LEU A 5 -7.68 9.02 -6.58
N SER A 6 -8.41 10.03 -7.01
CA SER A 6 -7.86 11.16 -7.76
C SER A 6 -6.80 11.94 -6.96
N GLU A 7 -7.06 12.18 -5.68
CA GLU A 7 -6.11 12.84 -4.78
C GLU A 7 -4.82 12.03 -4.61
N LEU A 8 -4.95 10.72 -4.42
CA LEU A 8 -3.81 9.84 -4.29
C LEU A 8 -2.95 9.85 -5.56
N ILE A 9 -3.56 9.70 -6.72
CA ILE A 9 -2.85 9.72 -7.99
C ILE A 9 -2.10 11.03 -8.19
N THR A 10 -2.76 12.17 -7.93
CA THR A 10 -2.15 13.48 -8.04
C THR A 10 -0.95 13.64 -7.12
N LEU A 11 -1.06 13.16 -5.88
CA LEU A 11 0.02 13.19 -4.90
C LEU A 11 1.25 12.41 -5.38
N LEU A 12 1.04 11.24 -5.99
CA LEU A 12 2.12 10.31 -6.32
C LEU A 12 2.86 10.64 -7.63
N LYS A 13 2.26 11.40 -8.53
CA LYS A 13 2.87 11.69 -9.83
C LYS A 13 4.22 12.38 -9.69
N GLY A 14 5.20 11.90 -10.47
CA GLY A 14 6.54 12.47 -10.49
C GLY A 14 7.46 11.99 -9.38
N HIS A 15 7.02 11.05 -8.55
CA HIS A 15 7.80 10.50 -7.44
C HIS A 15 8.02 9.01 -7.63
N ARG A 16 9.13 8.51 -7.08
CA ARG A 16 9.33 7.07 -6.94
C ARG A 16 8.50 6.61 -5.74
N VAL A 17 7.69 5.57 -5.93
CA VAL A 17 6.68 5.15 -4.96
C VAL A 17 6.93 3.73 -4.49
N PHE A 18 6.89 3.55 -3.17
CA PHE A 18 6.92 2.25 -2.50
C PHE A 18 5.60 2.02 -1.78
N ILE A 19 5.14 0.77 -1.77
CA ILE A 19 3.98 0.34 -0.97
C ILE A 19 4.53 -0.54 0.13
N GLN A 20 4.40 -0.12 1.38
CA GLN A 20 4.93 -0.83 2.54
C GLN A 20 3.82 -1.50 3.33
N THR A 21 4.00 -2.79 3.62
CA THR A 21 3.14 -3.56 4.52
C THR A 21 3.68 -3.53 5.95
N HIS A 22 2.90 -4.04 6.91
CA HIS A 22 3.45 -4.32 8.23
C HIS A 22 4.50 -5.45 8.17
N ASN A 23 5.27 -5.59 9.24
CA ASN A 23 6.28 -6.64 9.36
C ASN A 23 5.62 -8.02 9.32
N PHE A 24 6.30 -9.01 8.72
CA PHE A 24 5.78 -10.36 8.53
C PHE A 24 4.40 -10.33 7.88
N PRO A 25 4.29 -9.84 6.64
CA PRO A 25 2.99 -9.52 6.05
C PRO A 25 2.08 -10.74 5.92
N ASP A 26 0.81 -10.53 6.24
CA ASP A 26 -0.26 -11.50 6.15
C ASP A 26 -1.01 -11.38 4.81
N PRO A 27 -1.99 -12.27 4.53
CA PRO A 27 -2.74 -12.21 3.28
C PRO A 27 -3.45 -10.88 3.02
N ASP A 28 -4.01 -10.24 4.04
CA ASP A 28 -4.69 -8.95 3.87
C ASP A 28 -3.70 -7.85 3.45
N ALA A 29 -2.55 -7.77 4.11
CA ALA A 29 -1.51 -6.80 3.78
C ALA A 29 -0.99 -7.01 2.35
N ILE A 30 -0.72 -8.26 1.97
CA ILE A 30 -0.19 -8.60 0.64
C ILE A 30 -1.22 -8.32 -0.45
N ALA A 31 -2.47 -8.74 -0.25
CA ALA A 31 -3.55 -8.49 -1.21
C ALA A 31 -3.81 -6.99 -1.39
N SER A 32 -3.77 -6.24 -0.31
CA SER A 32 -3.92 -4.78 -0.34
C SER A 32 -2.80 -4.12 -1.13
N ALA A 33 -1.56 -4.49 -0.85
CA ALA A 33 -0.39 -3.94 -1.54
C ALA A 33 -0.41 -4.28 -3.04
N PHE A 34 -0.66 -5.52 -3.37
CA PHE A 34 -0.70 -5.98 -4.76
C PHE A 34 -1.86 -5.36 -5.53
N GLY A 35 -3.05 -5.33 -4.95
CA GLY A 35 -4.22 -4.69 -5.56
C GLY A 35 -3.98 -3.21 -5.84
N LEU A 36 -3.38 -2.50 -4.89
CA LEU A 36 -3.03 -1.09 -5.07
C LEU A 36 -1.96 -0.92 -6.15
N GLN A 37 -0.93 -1.76 -6.16
CA GLN A 37 0.12 -1.73 -7.19
C GLN A 37 -0.45 -1.86 -8.59
N VAL A 38 -1.30 -2.86 -8.81
CA VAL A 38 -1.94 -3.09 -10.12
C VAL A 38 -2.80 -1.91 -10.53
N LEU A 39 -3.54 -1.33 -9.58
CA LEU A 39 -4.37 -0.16 -9.85
C LEU A 39 -3.53 1.06 -10.25
N LEU A 40 -2.46 1.34 -9.51
CA LEU A 40 -1.58 2.48 -9.79
C LEU A 40 -0.85 2.34 -11.12
N GLU A 41 -0.52 1.13 -11.54
CA GLU A 41 0.08 0.88 -12.86
C GLU A 41 -0.85 1.30 -14.00
N ARG A 42 -2.17 1.20 -13.81
CA ARG A 42 -3.16 1.70 -14.78
C ARG A 42 -3.02 3.21 -15.01
N PHE A 43 -2.51 3.93 -14.03
CA PHE A 43 -2.27 5.37 -14.10
C PHE A 43 -0.82 5.71 -14.39
N LYS A 44 -0.04 4.73 -14.85
CA LYS A 44 1.39 4.87 -15.17
C LYS A 44 2.24 5.29 -13.97
N ILE A 45 1.88 4.81 -12.78
CA ILE A 45 2.64 4.99 -11.55
C ILE A 45 3.20 3.62 -11.15
N PRO A 46 4.44 3.30 -11.54
CA PRO A 46 5.08 2.06 -11.10
C PRO A 46 5.42 2.14 -9.62
N THR A 47 5.28 1.02 -8.91
CA THR A 47 5.55 0.93 -7.48
C THR A 47 6.39 -0.29 -7.16
N THR A 48 7.03 -0.26 -6.00
CA THR A 48 7.72 -1.41 -5.41
C THR A 48 7.05 -1.75 -4.10
N ILE A 49 6.63 -3.00 -3.93
CA ILE A 49 6.09 -3.48 -2.64
C ILE A 49 7.26 -3.87 -1.76
N CYS A 50 7.31 -3.32 -0.55
CA CYS A 50 8.38 -3.60 0.41
C CYS A 50 7.82 -4.00 1.77
N HIS A 51 8.62 -4.78 2.50
CA HIS A 51 8.25 -5.31 3.80
C HIS A 51 9.49 -5.67 4.62
N HIS A 52 9.29 -5.91 5.91
CA HIS A 52 10.28 -6.50 6.79
C HIS A 52 9.79 -7.85 7.28
N GLY A 53 10.69 -8.84 7.25
CA GLY A 53 10.40 -10.17 7.76
C GLY A 53 9.71 -11.08 6.74
N ASN A 54 9.77 -12.37 7.01
CA ASN A 54 9.30 -13.41 6.10
C ASN A 54 7.78 -13.53 6.07
N VAL A 55 7.28 -14.08 4.96
CA VAL A 55 5.90 -14.56 4.88
C VAL A 55 5.84 -15.90 5.61
N GLU A 56 5.22 -15.92 6.79
CA GLU A 56 5.33 -17.05 7.74
C GLU A 56 4.46 -18.25 7.37
N ARG A 57 3.31 -18.04 6.74
CA ARG A 57 2.36 -19.12 6.43
C ARG A 57 2.58 -19.66 5.03
N THR A 58 2.62 -20.99 4.90
CA THR A 58 2.78 -21.68 3.60
C THR A 58 1.69 -21.27 2.61
N ALA A 59 0.43 -21.20 3.05
CA ALA A 59 -0.67 -20.80 2.18
C ALA A 59 -0.48 -19.38 1.64
N THR A 60 0.04 -18.46 2.45
CA THR A 60 0.33 -17.08 2.03
C THR A 60 1.49 -17.05 1.04
N ALA A 61 2.54 -17.81 1.29
CA ALA A 61 3.68 -17.94 0.37
C ALA A 61 3.24 -18.51 -0.99
N ASN A 62 2.33 -19.48 -0.99
CA ASN A 62 1.75 -20.04 -2.21
C ASN A 62 0.95 -18.98 -2.98
N MET A 63 0.19 -18.16 -2.31
CA MET A 63 -0.55 -17.05 -2.92
C MET A 63 0.41 -16.08 -3.61
N VAL A 64 1.48 -15.68 -2.94
CA VAL A 64 2.51 -14.80 -3.52
C VAL A 64 3.09 -15.41 -4.79
N SER A 65 3.42 -16.70 -4.75
CA SER A 65 3.98 -17.41 -5.89
C SER A 65 2.99 -17.53 -7.05
N GLU A 66 1.75 -17.92 -6.77
CA GLU A 66 0.72 -18.13 -7.80
C GLU A 66 0.36 -16.83 -8.54
N PHE A 67 0.26 -15.73 -7.82
CA PHE A 67 -0.07 -14.44 -8.43
C PHE A 67 1.15 -13.69 -8.95
N GLY A 68 2.34 -14.24 -8.78
CA GLY A 68 3.59 -13.61 -9.23
C GLY A 68 3.85 -12.28 -8.54
N ILE A 69 3.48 -12.16 -7.26
CA ILE A 69 3.64 -10.91 -6.51
C ILE A 69 5.12 -10.73 -6.17
N LYS A 70 5.72 -9.66 -6.68
CA LYS A 70 7.10 -9.31 -6.37
C LYS A 70 7.14 -8.45 -5.12
N MET A 71 7.81 -8.93 -4.08
CA MET A 71 7.98 -8.23 -2.81
C MET A 71 9.47 -8.11 -2.49
N THR A 72 9.86 -6.95 -1.98
CA THR A 72 11.27 -6.66 -1.66
C THR A 72 11.42 -6.45 -0.15
N GLU A 73 12.34 -7.17 0.47
CA GLU A 73 12.64 -6.97 1.89
C GLU A 73 13.37 -5.65 2.11
N ASP A 74 13.20 -5.08 3.29
CA ASP A 74 13.82 -3.81 3.68
C ASP A 74 15.33 -3.83 3.53
N THR A 75 15.96 -4.97 3.77
CA THR A 75 17.40 -5.15 3.63
C THR A 75 17.90 -5.01 2.18
N GLU A 76 17.01 -5.11 1.21
CA GLU A 76 17.33 -4.99 -0.21
C GLU A 76 17.01 -3.59 -0.78
N LEU A 77 16.55 -2.67 0.06
CA LEU A 77 16.17 -1.31 -0.35
C LEU A 77 17.35 -0.32 -0.19
N GLU A 78 18.50 -0.66 -0.72
CA GLU A 78 19.74 0.11 -0.52
C GLU A 78 19.70 1.52 -1.13
N ASP A 79 18.85 1.73 -2.12
CA ASP A 79 18.79 2.98 -2.88
C ASP A 79 17.61 3.89 -2.50
N MET A 80 16.80 3.52 -1.51
CA MET A 80 15.70 4.36 -1.05
C MET A 80 16.24 5.64 -0.39
N THR A 81 15.64 6.77 -0.74
CA THR A 81 15.99 8.08 -0.17
C THR A 81 14.77 8.75 0.47
N SER A 82 15.01 9.83 1.20
CA SER A 82 13.95 10.62 1.81
C SER A 82 13.03 11.33 0.79
N ASP A 83 13.42 11.40 -0.47
CA ASP A 83 12.60 11.95 -1.54
C ASP A 83 11.60 10.94 -2.10
N ASP A 84 11.80 9.66 -1.81
CA ASP A 84 10.89 8.60 -2.24
C ASP A 84 9.61 8.62 -1.38
N TYR A 85 8.48 8.36 -2.02
CA TYR A 85 7.19 8.33 -1.34
C TYR A 85 6.84 6.90 -0.93
N ILE A 86 6.31 6.76 0.28
CA ILE A 86 5.82 5.49 0.81
C ILE A 86 4.32 5.61 1.07
N ILE A 87 3.58 4.61 0.59
CA ILE A 87 2.19 4.35 0.98
C ILE A 87 2.21 3.19 1.96
N THR A 88 1.78 3.40 3.19
CA THR A 88 1.60 2.28 4.13
C THR A 88 0.23 1.66 3.92
N VAL A 89 0.16 0.34 3.86
CA VAL A 89 -1.09 -0.41 3.75
C VAL A 89 -1.22 -1.41 4.89
N ASP A 90 -2.42 -1.54 5.43
CA ASP A 90 -2.75 -2.45 6.52
C ASP A 90 -1.94 -2.21 7.80
N SER A 91 -1.37 -1.02 7.92
CA SER A 91 -0.65 -0.57 9.11
C SER A 91 -0.44 0.95 9.05
N GLN A 92 0.00 1.52 10.16
CA GLN A 92 0.20 2.96 10.30
C GLN A 92 1.59 3.26 10.84
N LYS A 93 2.18 4.34 10.33
CA LYS A 93 3.49 4.84 10.80
C LYS A 93 3.50 5.01 12.31
N GLY A 94 4.57 4.56 12.95
CA GLY A 94 4.76 4.66 14.39
C GLY A 94 4.24 3.45 15.17
N ASN A 95 3.47 2.56 14.56
CA ASN A 95 3.07 1.33 15.20
C ASN A 95 4.25 0.37 15.37
N ALA A 96 4.19 -0.50 16.38
CA ALA A 96 5.28 -1.44 16.67
C ALA A 96 5.47 -2.51 15.57
N ASN A 97 4.45 -2.74 14.75
CA ASN A 97 4.45 -3.80 13.74
C ASN A 97 4.84 -3.32 12.34
N ILE A 98 5.34 -2.12 12.20
CA ILE A 98 5.83 -1.59 10.92
C ILE A 98 7.18 -0.89 11.11
N LEU A 99 8.11 -1.20 10.22
CA LEU A 99 9.44 -0.62 10.27
C LEU A 99 9.42 0.81 9.73
N ASP A 100 10.15 1.71 10.39
CA ASP A 100 10.32 3.09 9.91
C ASP A 100 11.46 3.11 8.89
N LEU A 101 11.12 3.29 7.63
CA LEU A 101 12.09 3.35 6.53
C LEU A 101 12.52 4.79 6.24
N VAL A 102 13.59 4.95 5.47
CA VAL A 102 14.15 6.27 5.15
C VAL A 102 13.24 7.11 4.24
N GLY A 103 12.37 6.48 3.46
CA GLY A 103 11.43 7.18 2.59
C GLY A 103 10.39 7.99 3.37
N ASN A 104 9.64 8.80 2.65
CA ASN A 104 8.63 9.67 3.23
C ASN A 104 7.25 9.00 3.17
N GLU A 105 6.68 8.64 4.30
CA GLU A 105 5.35 8.04 4.40
C GLU A 105 4.28 9.11 4.17
N VAL A 106 3.97 9.36 2.90
CA VAL A 106 3.01 10.42 2.51
C VAL A 106 1.55 9.98 2.56
N ALA A 107 1.30 8.68 2.52
CA ALA A 107 -0.05 8.13 2.43
C ALA A 107 -0.22 6.90 3.30
N CYS A 108 -1.44 6.72 3.81
CA CYS A 108 -1.82 5.56 4.61
C CYS A 108 -3.21 5.08 4.22
N ILE A 109 -3.33 3.78 3.97
CA ILE A 109 -4.60 3.10 3.73
C ILE A 109 -4.69 1.95 4.74
N ASP A 110 -5.60 2.05 5.69
CA ASP A 110 -5.68 1.09 6.79
C ASP A 110 -7.09 0.97 7.35
N HIS A 111 -7.35 -0.13 8.05
CA HIS A 111 -8.64 -0.39 8.68
C HIS A 111 -8.59 -0.53 10.20
N HIS A 112 -7.44 -0.22 10.80
CA HIS A 112 -7.27 -0.29 12.25
C HIS A 112 -7.50 1.07 12.93
N PRO A 113 -7.85 1.10 14.22
CA PRO A 113 -7.85 2.34 14.99
C PRO A 113 -6.46 2.99 15.01
N THR A 114 -6.43 4.32 15.07
CA THR A 114 -5.18 5.08 15.12
C THR A 114 -4.71 5.26 16.55
N PHE A 115 -3.53 4.72 16.87
CA PHE A 115 -2.88 4.87 18.18
C PHE A 115 -1.73 5.88 18.12
N CYS A 116 -1.07 6.01 16.97
CA CYS A 116 0.03 6.93 16.75
C CYS A 116 -0.33 7.87 15.59
N PRO A 117 -0.94 9.04 15.85
CA PRO A 117 -1.25 9.99 14.79
C PRO A 117 0.00 10.44 14.04
N ALA A 118 -0.10 10.51 12.72
CA ALA A 118 0.98 10.98 11.86
C ALA A 118 0.43 11.91 10.77
N ASP A 119 1.30 12.78 10.24
CA ASP A 119 0.95 13.73 9.20
C ASP A 119 1.08 13.10 7.82
N TYR A 120 0.02 12.46 7.36
CA TYR A 120 -0.05 11.98 5.98
C TYR A 120 -0.64 13.07 5.07
N LYS A 121 -0.13 13.20 3.86
CA LYS A 121 -0.75 14.03 2.82
C LYS A 121 -2.01 13.40 2.26
N TYR A 122 -2.10 12.07 2.32
CA TYR A 122 -3.29 11.31 1.97
C TYR A 122 -3.56 10.27 3.04
N LYS A 123 -4.80 10.20 3.49
CA LYS A 123 -5.19 9.25 4.53
C LYS A 123 -6.57 8.67 4.23
N ASP A 124 -6.65 7.35 4.16
CA ASP A 124 -7.90 6.63 4.08
C ASP A 124 -7.91 5.53 5.14
N ILE A 125 -8.39 5.89 6.33
CA ILE A 125 -8.47 4.99 7.47
C ILE A 125 -9.94 4.85 7.82
N ARG A 126 -10.48 3.66 7.55
CA ARG A 126 -11.88 3.32 7.80
C ARG A 126 -11.96 1.99 8.53
N ILE A 127 -12.76 1.93 9.60
CA ILE A 127 -12.94 0.71 10.39
C ILE A 127 -13.88 -0.23 9.63
N VAL A 128 -13.29 -1.13 8.85
CA VAL A 128 -13.98 -2.15 8.06
C VAL A 128 -13.30 -3.51 8.29
N GLY A 129 -13.82 -4.57 7.73
CA GLY A 129 -13.36 -5.93 7.99
C GLY A 129 -11.93 -6.24 7.55
N SER A 130 -11.43 -5.55 6.50
CA SER A 130 -10.07 -5.75 5.99
C SER A 130 -9.59 -4.52 5.21
N CYS A 131 -8.28 -4.36 5.10
CA CYS A 131 -7.69 -3.32 4.24
C CYS A 131 -7.99 -3.59 2.76
N ALA A 132 -8.02 -4.86 2.36
CA ALA A 132 -8.36 -5.24 0.99
C ALA A 132 -9.75 -4.76 0.56
N THR A 133 -10.69 -4.60 1.50
CA THR A 133 -12.01 -4.01 1.25
C THR A 133 -11.87 -2.57 0.75
N LEU A 134 -10.97 -1.79 1.32
CA LEU A 134 -10.72 -0.41 0.90
C LEU A 134 -10.16 -0.36 -0.52
N ILE A 135 -9.25 -1.26 -0.84
CA ILE A 135 -8.67 -1.36 -2.18
C ILE A 135 -9.75 -1.77 -3.19
N ALA A 136 -10.60 -2.74 -2.83
CA ALA A 136 -11.74 -3.14 -3.68
C ALA A 136 -12.66 -1.94 -3.96
N ASP A 137 -12.89 -1.08 -2.98
CA ASP A 137 -13.67 0.14 -3.13
C ASP A 137 -13.06 1.08 -4.18
N TYR A 138 -11.74 1.22 -4.20
CA TYR A 138 -11.06 1.99 -5.23
C TYR A 138 -11.29 1.43 -6.63
N TYR A 139 -11.24 0.11 -6.79
CA TYR A 139 -11.53 -0.55 -8.07
C TYR A 139 -12.97 -0.32 -8.51
N MET A 140 -13.93 -0.44 -7.60
CA MET A 140 -15.33 -0.19 -7.90
C MET A 140 -15.56 1.25 -8.35
N SER A 141 -14.96 2.20 -7.67
CA SER A 141 -15.03 3.61 -7.99
C SER A 141 -14.43 3.92 -9.37
N TYR A 142 -13.28 3.33 -9.68
CA TYR A 142 -12.62 3.45 -10.99
C TYR A 142 -13.48 2.86 -12.11
N LYS A 143 -14.03 1.68 -11.89
CA LYS A 143 -14.89 0.99 -12.85
C LYS A 143 -16.16 1.79 -13.15
N LEU A 144 -16.79 2.38 -12.14
CA LEU A 144 -17.96 3.23 -12.31
C LEU A 144 -17.63 4.48 -13.12
N SER A 145 -16.46 5.07 -12.95
CA SER A 145 -15.97 6.17 -13.75
C SER A 145 -15.90 5.83 -15.23
N LEU A 146 -15.42 4.63 -15.57
CA LEU A 146 -15.33 4.16 -16.95
C LEU A 146 -16.71 4.00 -17.61
N ILE A 147 -17.73 3.64 -16.84
CA ILE A 147 -19.08 3.48 -17.36
C ILE A 147 -19.71 4.82 -17.74
N HIS A 148 -19.32 5.91 -17.10
CA HIS A 148 -19.86 7.25 -17.31
C HIS A 148 -19.08 8.08 -18.33
N ILE A 149 -18.04 7.53 -18.93
CA ILE A 149 -17.33 8.13 -20.04
C ILE A 149 -18.07 7.82 -21.35
#